data_d3afe576119daecea49df215853e7cb0
#
_entry.id   d3afe576119daecea49df215853e7cb0
#
_cell.length_a   1.000
_cell.length_b   1.000
_cell.length_c   1.000
_cell.angle_alpha   90.00
_cell.angle_beta   90.00
_cell.angle_gamma   90.00
#
_symmetry.space_group_name_H-M   'P 1'
#
loop_
_entity.id
_entity.type
_entity.pdbx_description
1 polymer ?
#
loop_
_entity_poly.entity_id
_entity_poly.type
_entity_poly.pdbx_seq_one_letter_code
_entity_poly.pdbx_strand_id
1 'polypeptide(L)'
;SGSVAVLITIAFGTLFLHVPLDLARVDWPLFFVSLVAGIVMLAMMGLILASITLMIAHHFFLIGEAVAGALYLFSGAIFPLDVLPVWLRPIGFAIPITYWLELMRRSLIGDVAQAFPTLSHFSNLQLIGILVGLSVIFGIISGFIFRYCDYSAREQGLIDRVSNY
;
A
#
# COMPACT_ATOMS: atom_id res chain seq x y z
N SER A 1 -10.60 -6.38 16.74
CA SER A 1 -11.65 -6.63 15.71
C SER A 1 -11.07 -7.01 14.34
N GLY A 2 -9.97 -6.38 13.86
CA GLY A 2 -9.42 -6.66 12.53
C GLY A 2 -8.93 -8.10 12.32
N SER A 3 -8.27 -8.67 13.30
CA SER A 3 -7.76 -10.05 13.22
C SER A 3 -8.87 -11.10 13.05
N VAL A 4 -10.00 -10.89 13.69
CA VAL A 4 -11.17 -11.77 13.55
C VAL A 4 -11.77 -11.69 12.15
N ALA A 5 -11.87 -10.48 11.59
CA ALA A 5 -12.34 -10.29 10.23
C ALA A 5 -11.43 -10.98 9.19
N VAL A 6 -10.11 -10.88 9.36
CA VAL A 6 -9.13 -11.57 8.52
C VAL A 6 -9.29 -13.08 8.59
N LEU A 7 -9.43 -13.64 9.80
CA LEU A 7 -9.63 -15.08 9.97
C LEU A 7 -10.93 -15.58 9.33
N ILE A 8 -12.02 -14.82 9.48
CA ILE A 8 -13.31 -15.15 8.85
C ILE A 8 -13.18 -15.08 7.33
N THR A 9 -12.51 -14.07 6.79
CA THR A 9 -12.30 -13.93 5.34
C THR A 9 -11.47 -15.09 4.79
N ILE A 10 -10.40 -15.48 5.47
CA ILE A 10 -9.57 -16.63 5.07
C ILE A 10 -10.40 -17.92 5.13
N ALA A 11 -11.12 -18.15 6.22
CA ALA A 11 -11.97 -19.34 6.36
C ALA A 11 -13.06 -19.40 5.30
N PHE A 12 -13.70 -18.28 4.99
CA PHE A 12 -14.69 -18.20 3.91
C PHE A 12 -14.05 -18.45 2.54
N GLY A 13 -12.90 -17.83 2.27
CA GLY A 13 -12.17 -18.01 1.01
C GLY A 13 -11.75 -19.46 0.77
N THR A 14 -11.26 -20.16 1.81
CA THR A 14 -10.86 -21.56 1.70
C THR A 14 -12.03 -22.51 1.59
N LEU A 15 -13.10 -22.31 2.38
CA LEU A 15 -14.26 -23.22 2.43
C LEU A 15 -15.22 -23.05 1.25
N PHE A 16 -15.50 -21.81 0.83
CA PHE A 16 -16.51 -21.55 -0.20
C PHE A 16 -15.92 -21.26 -1.58
N LEU A 17 -14.79 -20.56 -1.65
CA LEU A 17 -14.18 -20.19 -2.92
C LEU A 17 -13.07 -21.15 -3.36
N HIS A 18 -12.77 -22.17 -2.55
CA HIS A 18 -11.72 -23.16 -2.81
C HIS A 18 -10.39 -22.49 -3.21
N VAL A 19 -10.09 -21.35 -2.61
CA VAL A 19 -8.81 -20.67 -2.83
C VAL A 19 -7.70 -21.63 -2.37
N PRO A 20 -6.72 -21.97 -3.22
CA PRO A 20 -5.69 -22.93 -2.89
C PRO A 20 -4.63 -22.29 -1.97
N LEU A 21 -5.04 -21.96 -0.75
CA LEU A 21 -4.12 -21.52 0.30
C LEU A 21 -3.50 -22.79 0.94
N ASP A 22 -2.46 -23.29 0.32
CA ASP A 22 -1.67 -24.38 0.83
C ASP A 22 -0.47 -23.82 1.59
N LEU A 23 -0.54 -23.81 2.92
CA LEU A 23 0.53 -23.30 3.79
C LEU A 23 1.89 -24.01 3.54
N ALA A 24 1.86 -25.21 2.95
CA ALA A 24 3.07 -25.95 2.60
C ALA A 24 3.74 -25.40 1.32
N ARG A 25 3.00 -24.68 0.49
CA ARG A 25 3.50 -24.09 -0.77
C ARG A 25 3.85 -22.62 -0.66
N VAL A 26 3.65 -22.02 0.51
CA VAL A 26 4.00 -20.61 0.77
C VAL A 26 5.51 -20.44 0.69
N ASP A 27 5.95 -19.49 -0.12
CA ASP A 27 7.35 -19.03 -0.13
C ASP A 27 7.60 -18.11 1.08
N TRP A 28 7.93 -18.72 2.22
CA TRP A 28 8.16 -18.01 3.48
C TRP A 28 9.27 -16.93 3.39
N PRO A 29 10.44 -17.19 2.78
CA PRO A 29 11.44 -16.16 2.57
C PRO A 29 10.91 -14.95 1.82
N LEU A 30 10.22 -15.16 0.70
CA LEU A 30 9.62 -14.09 -0.10
C LEU A 30 8.53 -13.35 0.69
N PHE A 31 7.72 -14.09 1.46
CA PHE A 31 6.67 -13.54 2.30
C PHE A 31 7.24 -12.56 3.34
N PHE A 32 8.25 -12.98 4.11
CA PHE A 32 8.83 -12.13 5.15
C PHE A 32 9.54 -10.91 4.57
N VAL A 33 10.29 -11.07 3.48
CA VAL A 33 10.95 -9.94 2.80
C VAL A 33 9.92 -8.94 2.31
N SER A 34 8.87 -9.40 1.64
CA SER A 34 7.81 -8.52 1.13
C SER A 34 7.00 -7.89 2.27
N LEU A 35 6.75 -8.61 3.37
CA LEU A 35 6.07 -8.07 4.54
C LEU A 35 6.85 -6.90 5.16
N VAL A 36 8.14 -7.09 5.40
CA VAL A 36 9.00 -6.03 5.97
C VAL A 36 9.08 -4.83 5.03
N ALA A 37 9.32 -5.07 3.73
CA ALA A 37 9.34 -4.01 2.73
C ALA A 37 8.00 -3.25 2.65
N GLY A 38 6.88 -3.97 2.74
CA GLY A 38 5.55 -3.38 2.76
C GLY A 38 5.28 -2.52 3.99
N ILE A 39 5.70 -2.96 5.18
CA ILE A 39 5.56 -2.16 6.41
C ILE A 39 6.33 -0.86 6.29
N VAL A 40 7.57 -0.91 5.81
CA VAL A 40 8.39 0.29 5.60
C VAL A 40 7.71 1.23 4.59
N MET A 41 7.25 0.69 3.47
CA MET A 41 6.53 1.45 2.44
C MET A 41 5.26 2.11 3.00
N LEU A 42 4.43 1.37 3.74
CA LEU A 42 3.22 1.90 4.36
C LEU A 42 3.53 2.99 5.39
N ALA A 43 4.61 2.85 6.16
CA ALA A 43 5.06 3.88 7.09
C ALA A 43 5.43 5.18 6.35
N MET A 44 6.14 5.09 5.22
CA MET A 44 6.51 6.27 4.42
C MET A 44 5.29 6.95 3.79
N MET A 45 4.34 6.17 3.25
CA MET A 45 3.08 6.71 2.74
C MET A 45 2.22 7.32 3.85
N GLY A 46 2.15 6.67 5.01
CA GLY A 46 1.44 7.19 6.18
C GLY A 46 2.01 8.51 6.69
N LEU A 47 3.34 8.68 6.63
CA LEU A 47 4.00 9.93 7.01
C LEU A 47 3.63 11.09 6.07
N ILE A 48 3.47 10.83 4.76
CA ILE A 48 2.97 11.85 3.81
C ILE A 48 1.55 12.27 4.18
N LEU A 49 0.67 11.29 4.43
CA LEU A 49 -0.72 11.58 4.81
C LEU A 49 -0.79 12.34 6.14
N ALA A 50 -0.03 11.92 7.14
CA ALA A 50 0.05 12.61 8.42
C ALA A 50 0.52 14.06 8.26
N SER A 51 1.49 14.31 7.39
CA SER A 51 1.98 15.66 7.12
C SER A 51 0.92 16.56 6.48
N ILE A 52 0.18 16.03 5.52
CA ILE A 52 -0.91 16.75 4.86
C ILE A 52 -2.04 17.04 5.84
N THR A 53 -2.39 16.08 6.70
CA THR A 53 -3.46 16.26 7.69
C THR A 53 -3.12 17.29 8.77
N LEU A 54 -1.84 17.49 9.10
CA LEU A 54 -1.41 18.57 9.99
C LEU A 54 -1.77 19.97 9.46
N MET A 55 -1.78 20.15 8.15
CA MET A 55 -2.13 21.44 7.54
C MET A 55 -3.64 21.62 7.35
N ILE A 56 -4.40 20.54 7.25
CA ILE A 56 -5.83 20.55 6.92
C ILE A 56 -6.64 20.04 8.11
N ALA A 57 -6.70 20.81 9.18
CA ALA A 57 -7.30 20.41 10.45
C ALA A 57 -8.81 20.05 10.39
N HIS A 58 -9.56 20.56 9.39
CA HIS A 58 -11.02 20.44 9.37
C HIS A 58 -11.57 19.27 8.52
N HIS A 59 -10.80 18.65 7.63
CA HIS A 59 -11.31 17.66 6.67
C HIS A 59 -10.45 16.37 6.59
N PHE A 60 -9.70 16.05 7.62
CA PHE A 60 -8.74 14.93 7.60
C PHE A 60 -9.41 13.56 7.31
N PHE A 61 -10.64 13.33 7.77
CA PHE A 61 -11.40 12.10 7.50
C PHE A 61 -11.66 11.90 6.00
N LEU A 62 -12.10 12.96 5.32
CA LEU A 62 -12.40 12.88 3.89
C LEU A 62 -11.16 12.65 3.04
N ILE A 63 -10.00 13.17 3.44
CA ILE A 63 -8.74 12.97 2.74
C ILE A 63 -8.29 11.51 2.89
N GLY A 64 -8.38 10.94 4.09
CA GLY A 64 -8.05 9.54 4.35
C GLY A 64 -8.90 8.59 3.51
N GLU A 65 -10.20 8.79 3.47
CA GLU A 65 -11.14 8.01 2.66
C GLU A 65 -10.86 8.15 1.16
N ALA A 66 -10.63 9.37 0.67
CA ALA A 66 -10.33 9.61 -0.74
C ALA A 66 -9.02 8.93 -1.17
N VAL A 67 -7.97 9.02 -0.35
CA VAL A 67 -6.69 8.36 -0.62
C VAL A 67 -6.84 6.84 -0.55
N ALA A 68 -7.55 6.30 0.44
CA ALA A 68 -7.83 4.87 0.52
C ALA A 68 -8.58 4.38 -0.72
N GLY A 69 -9.64 5.08 -1.14
CA GLY A 69 -10.39 4.77 -2.36
C GLY A 69 -9.52 4.80 -3.61
N ALA A 70 -8.65 5.81 -3.75
CA ALA A 70 -7.72 5.90 -4.87
C ALA A 70 -6.70 4.75 -4.85
N LEU A 71 -6.16 4.40 -3.68
CA LEU A 71 -5.25 3.26 -3.54
C LEU A 71 -5.93 1.94 -3.89
N TYR A 72 -7.16 1.70 -3.46
CA TYR A 72 -7.94 0.52 -3.84
C TYR A 72 -8.15 0.43 -5.35
N LEU A 73 -8.43 1.54 -6.01
CA LEU A 73 -8.69 1.59 -7.44
C LEU A 73 -7.42 1.36 -8.26
N PHE A 74 -6.32 2.05 -7.91
CA PHE A 74 -5.12 2.10 -8.72
C PHE A 74 -4.04 1.08 -8.33
N SER A 75 -4.11 0.44 -7.16
CA SER A 75 -3.10 -0.53 -6.72
C SER A 75 -3.25 -1.92 -7.33
N GLY A 76 -4.35 -2.20 -8.01
CA GLY A 76 -4.64 -3.56 -8.47
C GLY A 76 -5.13 -4.50 -7.35
N ALA A 77 -5.62 -3.94 -6.24
CA ALA A 77 -6.12 -4.73 -5.11
C ALA A 77 -7.44 -5.42 -5.44
N ILE A 78 -8.37 -4.72 -6.09
CA ILE A 78 -9.71 -5.21 -6.43
C ILE A 78 -9.72 -5.88 -7.81
N PHE A 79 -9.07 -5.27 -8.79
CA PHE A 79 -8.99 -5.77 -10.16
C PHE A 79 -7.62 -5.51 -10.77
N PRO A 80 -7.18 -6.34 -11.75
CA PRO A 80 -5.90 -6.15 -12.42
C PRO A 80 -5.80 -4.78 -13.09
N LEU A 81 -4.62 -4.17 -13.09
CA LEU A 81 -4.40 -2.87 -13.74
C LEU A 81 -4.70 -2.88 -15.24
N ASP A 82 -4.71 -4.05 -15.86
CA ASP A 82 -5.02 -4.22 -17.29
C ASP A 82 -6.47 -3.85 -17.64
N VAL A 83 -7.37 -3.89 -16.67
CA VAL A 83 -8.77 -3.45 -16.81
C VAL A 83 -8.86 -1.92 -16.90
N LEU A 84 -7.89 -1.20 -16.35
CA LEU A 84 -7.85 0.26 -16.42
C LEU A 84 -7.54 0.75 -17.85
N PRO A 85 -8.14 1.88 -18.26
CA PRO A 85 -7.75 2.56 -19.49
C PRO A 85 -6.24 2.80 -19.55
N VAL A 86 -5.65 2.69 -20.75
CA VAL A 86 -4.19 2.73 -20.94
C VAL A 86 -3.54 3.99 -20.33
N TRP A 87 -4.24 5.12 -20.37
CA TRP A 87 -3.76 6.39 -19.83
C TRP A 87 -3.76 6.47 -18.29
N LEU A 88 -4.54 5.59 -17.61
CA LEU A 88 -4.57 5.51 -16.12
C LEU A 88 -3.57 4.50 -15.56
N ARG A 89 -3.13 3.52 -16.32
CA ARG A 89 -2.19 2.48 -15.87
C ARG A 89 -0.88 3.04 -15.29
N PRO A 90 -0.26 4.09 -15.85
CA PRO A 90 0.96 4.66 -15.28
C PRO A 90 0.81 5.11 -13.83
N ILE A 91 -0.39 5.54 -13.41
CA ILE A 91 -0.67 5.92 -12.03
C ILE A 91 -0.51 4.69 -11.12
N GLY A 92 -1.09 3.55 -11.51
CA GLY A 92 -0.97 2.30 -10.76
C GLY A 92 0.48 1.81 -10.65
N PHE A 93 1.26 1.95 -11.73
CA PHE A 93 2.68 1.58 -11.72
C PHE A 93 3.56 2.54 -10.90
N ALA A 94 3.14 3.78 -10.69
CA ALA A 94 3.85 4.73 -9.83
C ALA A 94 3.61 4.48 -8.33
N ILE A 95 2.58 3.69 -7.98
CA ILE A 95 2.20 3.41 -6.59
C ILE A 95 2.96 2.18 -6.09
N PRO A 96 3.79 2.29 -5.05
CA PRO A 96 4.59 1.14 -4.57
C PRO A 96 3.74 0.00 -4.00
N ILE A 97 2.53 0.27 -3.51
CA ILE A 97 1.61 -0.74 -2.98
C ILE A 97 1.23 -1.80 -4.03
N THR A 98 1.23 -1.45 -5.32
CA THR A 98 0.98 -2.37 -6.44
C THR A 98 1.98 -3.51 -6.47
N TYR A 99 3.26 -3.21 -6.32
CA TYR A 99 4.35 -4.20 -6.31
C TYR A 99 4.34 -5.04 -5.04
N TRP A 100 3.99 -4.41 -3.91
CA TRP A 100 3.85 -5.12 -2.64
C TRP A 100 2.72 -6.15 -2.69
N LEU A 101 1.55 -5.78 -3.20
CA LEU A 101 0.41 -6.70 -3.34
C LEU A 101 0.76 -7.86 -4.27
N GLU A 102 1.49 -7.61 -5.35
CA GLU A 102 1.92 -8.67 -6.27
C GLU A 102 2.91 -9.62 -5.60
N LEU A 103 3.89 -9.11 -4.85
CA LEU A 103 4.83 -9.95 -4.08
C LEU A 103 4.11 -10.79 -3.02
N MET A 104 3.15 -10.20 -2.30
CA MET A 104 2.30 -10.93 -1.35
C MET A 104 1.50 -12.02 -2.02
N ARG A 105 0.91 -11.72 -3.17
CA ARG A 105 0.14 -12.70 -3.95
C ARG A 105 1.02 -13.85 -4.41
N ARG A 106 2.21 -13.57 -4.93
CA ARG A 106 3.17 -14.61 -5.37
C ARG A 106 3.67 -15.47 -4.21
N SER A 107 3.95 -14.87 -3.06
CA SER A 107 4.42 -15.60 -1.89
C SER A 107 3.37 -16.55 -1.31
N LEU A 108 2.08 -16.16 -1.35
CA LEU A 108 0.99 -16.92 -0.72
C LEU A 108 0.35 -17.96 -1.66
N ILE A 109 0.24 -17.65 -2.95
CA ILE A 109 -0.54 -18.44 -3.92
C ILE A 109 0.37 -19.09 -4.97
N GLY A 110 1.65 -18.73 -5.01
CA GLY A 110 2.64 -19.32 -5.91
C GLY A 110 2.29 -19.13 -7.39
N ASP A 111 2.34 -20.20 -8.16
CA ASP A 111 2.17 -20.18 -9.61
C ASP A 111 0.79 -19.68 -10.09
N VAL A 112 -0.23 -19.77 -9.25
CA VAL A 112 -1.57 -19.24 -9.56
C VAL A 112 -1.55 -17.72 -9.68
N ALA A 113 -0.61 -17.05 -9.00
CA ALA A 113 -0.42 -15.60 -9.12
C ALA A 113 0.01 -15.17 -10.53
N GLN A 114 0.65 -16.07 -11.30
CA GLN A 114 1.05 -15.81 -12.69
C GLN A 114 -0.15 -15.67 -13.63
N ALA A 115 -1.35 -16.07 -13.21
CA ALA A 115 -2.58 -15.81 -13.94
C ALA A 115 -2.96 -14.32 -13.97
N PHE A 116 -2.33 -13.47 -13.14
CA PHE A 116 -2.51 -12.03 -13.18
C PHE A 116 -1.49 -11.40 -14.14
N PRO A 117 -1.91 -10.92 -15.32
CA PRO A 117 -1.00 -10.60 -16.43
C PRO A 117 -0.16 -9.35 -16.19
N THR A 118 -0.61 -8.43 -15.33
CA THR A 118 -0.08 -7.05 -15.24
C THR A 118 1.42 -6.97 -14.94
N LEU A 119 1.92 -7.81 -14.03
CA LEU A 119 3.32 -7.82 -13.59
C LEU A 119 4.03 -9.15 -13.84
N SER A 120 3.41 -10.06 -14.61
CA SER A 120 3.93 -11.40 -14.88
C SER A 120 5.33 -11.42 -15.51
N HIS A 121 5.69 -10.38 -16.27
CA HIS A 121 6.99 -10.23 -16.92
C HIS A 121 8.15 -9.93 -15.96
N PHE A 122 7.85 -9.48 -14.74
CA PHE A 122 8.88 -9.13 -13.77
C PHE A 122 9.23 -10.31 -12.87
N SER A 123 10.53 -10.52 -12.65
CA SER A 123 10.99 -11.48 -11.64
C SER A 123 10.74 -10.95 -10.22
N ASN A 124 10.69 -11.85 -9.23
CA ASN A 124 10.49 -11.48 -7.83
C ASN A 124 11.57 -10.49 -7.35
N LEU A 125 12.81 -10.67 -7.79
CA LEU A 125 13.92 -9.79 -7.45
C LEU A 125 13.73 -8.38 -8.05
N GLN A 126 13.23 -8.29 -9.27
CA GLN A 126 12.92 -7.01 -9.91
C GLN A 126 11.78 -6.28 -9.19
N LEU A 127 10.74 -7.02 -8.80
CA LEU A 127 9.62 -6.44 -8.04
C LEU A 127 10.07 -5.90 -6.67
N ILE A 128 10.93 -6.65 -5.97
CA ILE A 128 11.53 -6.18 -4.71
C ILE A 128 12.37 -4.92 -4.95
N GLY A 129 13.19 -4.92 -6.00
CA GLY A 129 14.02 -3.76 -6.35
C GLY A 129 13.18 -2.52 -6.66
N ILE A 130 12.10 -2.66 -7.42
CA ILE A 130 11.18 -1.56 -7.73
C ILE A 130 10.46 -1.10 -6.45
N LEU A 131 9.96 -2.02 -5.63
CA LEU A 131 9.30 -1.70 -4.37
C LEU A 131 10.22 -0.91 -3.44
N VAL A 132 11.45 -1.36 -3.24
CA VAL A 132 12.43 -0.66 -2.40
C VAL A 132 12.79 0.70 -3.00
N GLY A 133 13.05 0.77 -4.30
CA GLY A 133 13.37 2.02 -5.00
C GLY A 133 12.26 3.07 -4.85
N LEU A 134 11.02 2.68 -5.13
CA LEU A 134 9.85 3.55 -4.94
C LEU A 134 9.67 3.93 -3.46
N SER A 135 9.84 2.99 -2.53
CA SER A 135 9.74 3.28 -1.09
C SER A 135 10.76 4.31 -0.64
N VAL A 136 12.00 4.25 -1.15
CA VAL A 136 13.03 5.25 -0.87
C VAL A 136 12.64 6.62 -1.44
N ILE A 137 12.14 6.66 -2.67
CA ILE A 137 11.67 7.91 -3.29
C ILE A 137 10.54 8.51 -2.47
N PHE A 138 9.53 7.72 -2.10
CA PHE A 138 8.44 8.17 -1.23
C PHE A 138 8.94 8.59 0.15
N GLY A 139 9.93 7.91 0.71
CA GLY A 139 10.57 8.28 1.97
C GLY A 139 11.26 9.66 1.91
N ILE A 140 11.99 9.93 0.83
CA ILE A 140 12.63 11.24 0.61
C ILE A 140 11.56 12.33 0.48
N ILE A 141 10.54 12.11 -0.37
CA ILE A 141 9.42 13.04 -0.56
C ILE A 141 8.70 13.28 0.77
N SER A 142 8.42 12.23 1.53
CA SER A 142 7.79 12.28 2.85
C SER A 142 8.58 13.14 3.82
N GLY A 143 9.91 12.98 3.88
CA GLY A 143 10.78 13.78 4.73
C GLY A 143 10.76 15.28 4.39
N PHE A 144 10.74 15.61 3.10
CA PHE A 144 10.62 17.00 2.65
C PHE A 144 9.25 17.61 2.99
N ILE A 145 8.17 16.88 2.67
CA ILE A 145 6.81 17.33 2.94
C ILE A 145 6.61 17.51 4.46
N PHE A 146 7.06 16.55 5.25
CA PHE A 146 6.95 16.63 6.72
C PHE A 146 7.65 17.86 7.29
N ARG A 147 8.89 18.12 6.89
CA ARG A 147 9.64 19.30 7.34
C ARG A 147 8.95 20.59 6.94
N TYR A 148 8.44 20.66 5.72
CA TYR A 148 7.73 21.84 5.23
C TYR A 148 6.42 22.06 6.00
N CYS A 149 5.63 21.01 6.19
CA CYS A 149 4.36 21.07 6.92
C CYS A 149 4.56 21.39 8.41
N ASP A 150 5.55 20.79 9.07
CA ASP A 150 5.87 21.07 10.47
C ASP A 150 6.31 22.53 10.66
N TYR A 151 7.17 23.04 9.78
CA TYR A 151 7.58 24.43 9.81
C TYR A 151 6.38 25.38 9.64
N SER A 152 5.56 25.15 8.62
CA SER A 152 4.37 25.96 8.34
C SER A 152 3.32 25.89 9.46
N ALA A 153 3.13 24.72 10.05
CA ALA A 153 2.17 24.53 11.14
C ALA A 153 2.61 25.27 12.42
N ARG A 154 3.91 25.35 12.68
CA ARG A 154 4.48 26.13 13.79
C ARG A 154 4.33 27.62 13.56
N GLU A 155 4.63 28.13 12.37
CA GLU A 155 4.46 29.55 12.05
C GLU A 155 3.01 30.02 12.14
N GLN A 156 2.06 29.18 11.79
CA GLN A 156 0.63 29.52 11.82
C GLN A 156 -0.02 29.26 13.19
N GLY A 157 0.72 28.78 14.19
CA GLY A 157 0.22 28.51 15.53
C GLY A 157 -0.89 27.43 15.56
N LEU A 158 -0.93 26.54 14.54
CA LEU A 158 -1.95 25.49 14.42
C LEU A 158 -1.76 24.41 15.50
N ILE A 159 -0.55 24.28 16.04
CA ILE A 159 -0.22 23.30 17.09
C ILE A 159 -0.78 23.72 18.44
N ASP A 160 -0.87 25.04 18.72
CA ASP A 160 -1.35 25.58 19.99
C ASP A 160 -2.90 25.63 20.08
N ARG A 161 -3.62 25.47 18.97
CA ARG A 161 -5.09 25.52 18.96
C ARG A 161 -5.77 24.25 19.48
N VAL A 162 -5.03 23.17 19.68
CA VAL A 162 -5.57 21.86 20.12
C VAL A 162 -5.60 21.75 21.65
N SER A 163 -5.00 22.69 22.39
CA SER A 163 -4.90 22.61 23.86
C SER A 163 -5.96 23.42 24.64
N ASN A 164 -6.99 23.94 23.98
CA ASN A 164 -8.06 24.69 24.64
C ASN A 164 -9.41 23.95 24.62
N TYR A 165 -9.42 22.69 25.12
CA TYR A 165 -10.65 22.03 25.60
C TYR A 165 -10.29 21.18 26.82
#